data_720cf4e82298347b98391dbbbc419a3b
#
_entry.id   720cf4e82298347b98391dbbbc419a3b
#
_cell.length_a   1.000
_cell.length_b   1.000
_cell.length_c   1.000
_cell.angle_alpha   90.00
_cell.angle_beta   90.00
_cell.angle_gamma   90.00
#
_symmetry.space_group_name_H-M   'P 1'
#
loop_
_entity.id
_entity.type
_entity.pdbx_description
1 polymer ?
#
loop_
_entity_poly.entity_id
_entity_poly.type
_entity_poly.pdbx_seq_one_letter_code
_entity_poly.pdbx_strand_id
1 'polypeptide(L)'
;MAAMIGSGLSNQTGAAIGSLAFPVLGPVGVVAVRQYVAALVLLTVGRPRLRTFTWGQWWPVALLAVVFGTMNLSLYSAVERVGLGLAVTLEFLGPLTLALATSRRRTDACCAVIAAAGVVVLMRPQPSADYPGMALGLLAAACWASYILLNRTVGRRIPGAQGAAAAAGLSALMFLPIGLAVAVRHPPTAGALGCAIAAGLLSSAVPYLADLFTLRHVPARAFGLFMSVNPVLAALVGWIGLGEGLGPTEWASIGAIVAANALSILTSRS
;
A
#
# COMPACT_ATOMS: atom_id res chain seq x y z
N MET A 1 -11.18 7.59 15.04
CA MET A 1 -10.17 8.51 14.51
C MET A 1 -8.75 8.16 14.97
N ALA A 2 -8.45 8.09 16.26
CA ALA A 2 -7.13 7.71 16.77
C ALA A 2 -6.62 6.36 16.22
N ALA A 3 -7.44 5.33 16.15
CA ALA A 3 -7.08 4.01 15.62
C ALA A 3 -6.65 4.05 14.15
N MET A 4 -7.26 4.93 13.34
CA MET A 4 -6.93 5.08 11.92
C MET A 4 -5.60 5.83 11.74
N ILE A 5 -5.34 6.89 12.54
CA ILE A 5 -4.04 7.59 12.56
C ILE A 5 -2.96 6.62 13.00
N GLY A 6 -3.22 5.85 14.06
CA GLY A 6 -2.31 4.81 14.53
C GLY A 6 -2.02 3.75 13.46
N SER A 7 -3.04 3.30 12.71
CA SER A 7 -2.90 2.36 11.60
C SER A 7 -2.03 2.94 10.47
N GLY A 8 -2.31 4.17 10.04
CA GLY A 8 -1.54 4.85 9.01
C GLY A 8 -0.08 5.08 9.43
N LEU A 9 0.13 5.57 10.65
CA LEU A 9 1.48 5.76 11.20
C LEU A 9 2.23 4.43 11.34
N SER A 10 1.56 3.39 11.82
CA SER A 10 2.11 2.03 11.89
C SER A 10 2.55 1.55 10.50
N ASN A 11 1.68 1.74 9.49
CA ASN A 11 1.99 1.34 8.12
C ASN A 11 3.26 2.03 7.59
N GLN A 12 3.36 3.35 7.72
CA GLN A 12 4.50 4.11 7.22
C GLN A 12 5.77 3.82 8.04
N THR A 13 5.65 3.71 9.36
CA THR A 13 6.79 3.34 10.23
C THR A 13 7.29 1.93 9.89
N GLY A 14 6.38 0.99 9.65
CA GLY A 14 6.74 -0.36 9.22
C GLY A 14 7.42 -0.38 7.85
N ALA A 15 6.98 0.46 6.91
CA ALA A 15 7.63 0.61 5.61
C ALA A 15 9.06 1.18 5.75
N ALA A 16 9.22 2.21 6.58
CA ALA A 16 10.53 2.81 6.88
C ALA A 16 11.48 1.81 7.57
N ILE A 17 11.00 1.05 8.55
CA ILE A 17 11.81 0.00 9.20
C ILE A 17 12.20 -1.08 8.18
N GLY A 18 11.28 -1.46 7.30
CA GLY A 18 11.53 -2.42 6.23
C GLY A 18 12.63 -1.97 5.27
N SER A 19 12.68 -0.69 4.93
CA SER A 19 13.72 -0.14 4.04
C SER A 19 15.13 -0.22 4.64
N LEU A 20 15.27 -0.24 5.95
CA LEU A 20 16.56 -0.45 6.62
C LEU A 20 17.17 -1.84 6.35
N ALA A 21 16.37 -2.80 5.93
CA ALA A 21 16.84 -4.13 5.54
C ALA A 21 17.22 -4.24 4.04
N PHE A 22 16.99 -3.20 3.21
CA PHE A 22 17.30 -3.21 1.78
C PHE A 22 18.77 -3.49 1.47
N PRO A 23 19.77 -2.94 2.19
CA PRO A 23 21.18 -3.24 1.90
C PRO A 23 21.55 -4.72 2.01
N VAL A 24 20.79 -5.52 2.78
CA VAL A 24 21.07 -6.95 2.99
C VAL A 24 20.12 -7.84 2.18
N LEU A 25 18.82 -7.56 2.21
CA LEU A 25 17.79 -8.42 1.62
C LEU A 25 17.27 -7.91 0.27
N GLY A 26 17.56 -6.66 -0.06
CA GLY A 26 16.88 -5.96 -1.14
C GLY A 26 15.38 -5.79 -0.87
N PRO A 27 14.67 -4.96 -1.67
CA PRO A 27 13.21 -4.81 -1.54
C PRO A 27 12.46 -6.13 -1.75
N VAL A 28 12.94 -6.98 -2.64
CA VAL A 28 12.33 -8.29 -2.94
C VAL A 28 12.33 -9.22 -1.73
N GLY A 29 13.46 -9.29 -1.01
CA GLY A 29 13.58 -10.12 0.19
C GLY A 29 12.72 -9.60 1.33
N VAL A 30 12.69 -8.29 1.54
CA VAL A 30 11.84 -7.66 2.55
C VAL A 30 10.36 -7.93 2.26
N VAL A 31 9.93 -7.80 1.01
CA VAL A 31 8.55 -8.10 0.61
C VAL A 31 8.21 -9.57 0.81
N ALA A 32 9.11 -10.49 0.49
CA ALA A 32 8.89 -11.92 0.73
C ALA A 32 8.63 -12.22 2.22
N VAL A 33 9.48 -11.73 3.12
CA VAL A 33 9.30 -11.89 4.57
C VAL A 33 7.98 -11.23 5.03
N ARG A 34 7.69 -10.04 4.53
CA ARG A 34 6.44 -9.31 4.81
C ARG A 34 5.21 -10.13 4.41
N GLN A 35 5.23 -10.76 3.22
CA GLN A 35 4.13 -11.62 2.76
C GLN A 35 3.95 -12.84 3.67
N TYR A 36 5.04 -13.45 4.14
CA TYR A 36 4.94 -14.59 5.07
C TYR A 36 4.33 -14.19 6.42
N VAL A 37 4.77 -13.06 6.98
CA VAL A 37 4.22 -12.54 8.24
C VAL A 37 2.75 -12.17 8.09
N ALA A 38 2.40 -11.47 7.00
CA ALA A 38 1.01 -11.12 6.70
C ALA A 38 0.14 -12.38 6.56
N ALA A 39 0.60 -13.38 5.80
CA ALA A 39 -0.12 -14.64 5.62
C ALA A 39 -0.31 -15.36 6.94
N LEU A 40 0.75 -15.47 7.78
CA LEU A 40 0.66 -16.11 9.08
C LEU A 40 -0.42 -15.47 9.96
N VAL A 41 -0.40 -14.15 10.08
CA VAL A 41 -1.39 -13.43 10.90
C VAL A 41 -2.79 -13.54 10.30
N LEU A 42 -2.94 -13.33 8.99
CA LEU A 42 -4.26 -13.34 8.36
C LEU A 42 -4.88 -14.74 8.31
N LEU A 43 -4.09 -15.79 8.13
CA LEU A 43 -4.58 -17.17 8.17
C LEU A 43 -5.00 -17.59 9.59
N THR A 44 -4.30 -17.14 10.62
CA THR A 44 -4.69 -17.42 12.01
C THR A 44 -5.96 -16.69 12.42
N VAL A 45 -6.18 -15.47 11.95
CA VAL A 45 -7.39 -14.67 12.22
C VAL A 45 -8.55 -15.10 11.32
N GLY A 46 -8.31 -15.21 10.02
CA GLY A 46 -9.34 -15.46 9.02
C GLY A 46 -9.79 -16.93 8.93
N ARG A 47 -8.95 -17.87 9.33
CA ARG A 47 -9.21 -19.33 9.35
C ARG A 47 -10.01 -19.80 8.13
N PRO A 48 -9.51 -19.57 6.88
CA PRO A 48 -10.28 -19.83 5.68
C PRO A 48 -10.54 -21.32 5.49
N ARG A 49 -11.78 -21.65 5.12
CA ARG A 49 -12.18 -23.04 4.77
C ARG A 49 -11.88 -23.28 3.29
N LEU A 50 -10.60 -23.34 2.90
CA LEU A 50 -10.15 -23.39 1.51
C LEU A 50 -10.80 -24.50 0.68
N ARG A 51 -11.11 -25.65 1.30
CA ARG A 51 -11.75 -26.82 0.64
C ARG A 51 -13.20 -26.57 0.20
N THR A 52 -13.85 -25.57 0.77
CA THR A 52 -15.24 -25.24 0.43
C THR A 52 -15.37 -24.15 -0.63
N PHE A 53 -14.24 -23.57 -1.07
CA PHE A 53 -14.27 -22.51 -2.08
C PHE A 53 -14.59 -23.04 -3.45
N THR A 54 -15.59 -22.44 -4.09
CA THR A 54 -15.95 -22.70 -5.49
C THR A 54 -14.99 -22.01 -6.45
N TRP A 55 -14.96 -22.42 -7.73
CA TRP A 55 -14.16 -21.74 -8.76
C TRP A 55 -14.51 -20.24 -8.88
N GLY A 56 -15.80 -19.88 -8.72
CA GLY A 56 -16.25 -18.50 -8.70
C GLY A 56 -15.69 -17.65 -7.54
N GLN A 57 -15.23 -18.29 -6.47
CA GLN A 57 -14.57 -17.67 -5.32
C GLN A 57 -13.03 -17.67 -5.48
N TRP A 58 -12.47 -18.72 -6.07
CA TRP A 58 -11.02 -18.87 -6.25
C TRP A 58 -10.41 -17.87 -7.22
N TRP A 59 -11.05 -17.60 -8.38
CA TRP A 59 -10.45 -16.71 -9.37
C TRP A 59 -10.21 -15.28 -8.83
N PRO A 60 -11.15 -14.62 -8.10
CA PRO A 60 -10.87 -13.29 -7.56
C PRO A 60 -9.88 -13.34 -6.40
N VAL A 61 -9.82 -14.43 -5.62
CA VAL A 61 -8.82 -14.63 -4.57
C VAL A 61 -7.42 -14.78 -5.18
N ALA A 62 -7.27 -15.56 -6.24
CA ALA A 62 -5.99 -15.73 -6.94
C ALA A 62 -5.50 -14.41 -7.57
N LEU A 63 -6.41 -13.69 -8.24
CA LEU A 63 -6.07 -12.39 -8.81
C LEU A 63 -5.71 -11.37 -7.72
N LEU A 64 -6.44 -11.38 -6.59
CA LEU A 64 -6.13 -10.54 -5.44
C LEU A 64 -4.74 -10.86 -4.86
N ALA A 65 -4.35 -12.14 -4.82
CA ALA A 65 -3.03 -12.56 -4.35
C ALA A 65 -1.90 -12.02 -5.25
N VAL A 66 -2.07 -12.12 -6.57
CA VAL A 66 -1.11 -11.57 -7.56
C VAL A 66 -1.01 -10.05 -7.40
N VAL A 67 -2.15 -9.37 -7.40
CA VAL A 67 -2.20 -7.90 -7.27
C VAL A 67 -1.57 -7.45 -5.96
N PHE A 68 -1.86 -8.13 -4.84
CA PHE A 68 -1.30 -7.81 -3.54
C PHE A 68 0.23 -7.99 -3.51
N GLY A 69 0.74 -9.08 -4.07
CA GLY A 69 2.18 -9.31 -4.18
C GLY A 69 2.88 -8.29 -5.07
N THR A 70 2.33 -8.01 -6.26
CA THR A 70 2.87 -7.03 -7.20
C THR A 70 2.85 -5.62 -6.62
N MET A 71 1.75 -5.22 -5.97
CA MET A 71 1.61 -3.93 -5.30
C MET A 71 2.74 -3.70 -4.30
N ASN A 72 2.93 -4.65 -3.38
CA ASN A 72 3.97 -4.53 -2.36
C ASN A 72 5.38 -4.51 -2.97
N LEU A 73 5.65 -5.37 -3.95
CA LEU A 73 6.95 -5.41 -4.62
C LEU A 73 7.25 -4.11 -5.36
N SER A 74 6.28 -3.61 -6.12
CA SER A 74 6.42 -2.35 -6.85
C SER A 74 6.62 -1.16 -5.92
N LEU A 75 5.85 -1.09 -4.82
CA LEU A 75 6.00 -0.03 -3.82
C LEU A 75 7.40 -0.05 -3.18
N TYR A 76 7.84 -1.20 -2.67
CA TYR A 76 9.14 -1.28 -1.98
C TYR A 76 10.32 -1.06 -2.93
N SER A 77 10.20 -1.50 -4.19
CA SER A 77 11.19 -1.18 -5.23
C SER A 77 11.17 0.31 -5.60
N ALA A 78 10.01 0.97 -5.55
CA ALA A 78 9.92 2.42 -5.69
C ALA A 78 10.55 3.14 -4.49
N VAL A 79 10.27 2.69 -3.26
CA VAL A 79 10.86 3.27 -2.03
C VAL A 79 12.38 3.24 -2.06
N GLU A 80 12.98 2.12 -2.50
CA GLU A 80 14.45 2.00 -2.66
C GLU A 80 15.03 3.05 -3.62
N ARG A 81 14.29 3.41 -4.67
CA ARG A 81 14.76 4.27 -5.75
C ARG A 81 14.46 5.74 -5.57
N VAL A 82 13.27 6.07 -5.10
CA VAL A 82 12.77 7.46 -5.04
C VAL A 82 12.39 7.91 -3.63
N GLY A 83 12.61 7.08 -2.62
CA GLY A 83 12.29 7.37 -1.22
C GLY A 83 10.83 7.09 -0.86
N LEU A 84 10.58 7.04 0.46
CA LEU A 84 9.28 6.63 1.01
C LEU A 84 8.18 7.64 0.68
N GLY A 85 8.46 8.93 0.89
CA GLY A 85 7.46 9.98 0.71
C GLY A 85 6.93 10.05 -0.73
N LEU A 86 7.83 10.02 -1.73
CA LEU A 86 7.46 10.09 -3.14
C LEU A 86 6.77 8.79 -3.59
N ALA A 87 7.31 7.63 -3.23
CA ALA A 87 6.74 6.34 -3.61
C ALA A 87 5.29 6.18 -3.12
N VAL A 88 5.01 6.49 -1.85
CA VAL A 88 3.66 6.43 -1.27
C VAL A 88 2.74 7.48 -1.89
N THR A 89 3.25 8.67 -2.21
CA THR A 89 2.46 9.70 -2.88
C THR A 89 2.02 9.24 -4.28
N LEU A 90 2.90 8.62 -5.04
CA LEU A 90 2.56 8.05 -6.34
C LEU A 90 1.56 6.90 -6.21
N GLU A 91 1.79 5.98 -5.29
CA GLU A 91 0.88 4.86 -5.03
C GLU A 91 -0.54 5.36 -4.68
N PHE A 92 -0.63 6.47 -3.94
CA PHE A 92 -1.91 7.04 -3.52
C PHE A 92 -2.79 7.56 -4.67
N LEU A 93 -2.23 7.77 -5.85
CA LEU A 93 -3.00 8.10 -7.06
C LEU A 93 -3.96 6.98 -7.46
N GLY A 94 -3.71 5.73 -7.05
CA GLY A 94 -4.60 4.61 -7.34
C GLY A 94 -6.00 4.78 -6.75
N PRO A 95 -6.15 4.89 -5.43
CA PRO A 95 -7.43 5.19 -4.79
C PRO A 95 -8.07 6.49 -5.30
N LEU A 96 -7.27 7.53 -5.58
CA LEU A 96 -7.76 8.80 -6.11
C LEU A 96 -8.38 8.61 -7.50
N THR A 97 -7.67 8.00 -8.44
CA THR A 97 -8.19 7.74 -9.79
C THR A 97 -9.45 6.87 -9.77
N LEU A 98 -9.51 5.88 -8.88
CA LEU A 98 -10.69 5.05 -8.70
C LEU A 98 -11.88 5.87 -8.20
N ALA A 99 -11.67 6.74 -7.21
CA ALA A 99 -12.71 7.62 -6.70
C ALA A 99 -13.24 8.55 -7.79
N LEU A 100 -12.35 9.11 -8.61
CA LEU A 100 -12.69 9.98 -9.73
C LEU A 100 -13.42 9.24 -10.85
N ALA A 101 -12.96 8.06 -11.24
CA ALA A 101 -13.59 7.24 -12.28
C ALA A 101 -15.02 6.79 -11.92
N THR A 102 -15.32 6.70 -10.62
CA THR A 102 -16.66 6.34 -10.11
C THR A 102 -17.55 7.56 -9.89
N SER A 103 -17.02 8.75 -9.89
CA SER A 103 -17.78 10.00 -9.73
C SER A 103 -18.14 10.63 -11.09
N ARG A 104 -19.30 11.30 -11.14
CA ARG A 104 -19.81 11.98 -12.37
C ARG A 104 -19.83 13.51 -12.20
N ARG A 105 -19.16 14.05 -11.20
CA ARG A 105 -19.23 15.47 -10.87
C ARG A 105 -18.07 16.27 -11.43
N ARG A 106 -18.34 17.53 -11.82
CA ARG A 106 -17.31 18.47 -12.31
C ARG A 106 -16.26 18.79 -11.23
N THR A 107 -16.65 18.81 -9.96
CA THR A 107 -15.73 19.01 -8.81
C THR A 107 -14.66 17.92 -8.76
N ASP A 108 -15.03 16.67 -9.04
CA ASP A 108 -14.09 15.56 -9.02
C ASP A 108 -13.09 15.63 -10.18
N ALA A 109 -13.54 16.12 -11.34
CA ALA A 109 -12.65 16.40 -12.47
C ALA A 109 -11.61 17.48 -12.12
N CYS A 110 -12.01 18.55 -11.42
CA CYS A 110 -11.07 19.56 -10.92
C CYS A 110 -10.08 18.96 -9.92
N CYS A 111 -10.53 18.13 -8.99
CA CYS A 111 -9.65 17.42 -8.06
C CYS A 111 -8.64 16.51 -8.79
N ALA A 112 -9.08 15.82 -9.87
CA ALA A 112 -8.20 15.02 -10.70
C ALA A 112 -7.10 15.85 -11.36
N VAL A 113 -7.47 17.00 -11.90
CA VAL A 113 -6.51 17.92 -12.55
C VAL A 113 -5.50 18.45 -11.53
N ILE A 114 -5.96 18.85 -10.32
CA ILE A 114 -5.06 19.32 -9.25
C ILE A 114 -4.10 18.20 -8.83
N ALA A 115 -4.61 16.96 -8.62
CA ALA A 115 -3.79 15.83 -8.27
C ALA A 115 -2.79 15.48 -9.37
N ALA A 116 -3.21 15.48 -10.64
CA ALA A 116 -2.33 15.23 -11.78
C ALA A 116 -1.25 16.30 -11.89
N ALA A 117 -1.60 17.58 -11.73
CA ALA A 117 -0.63 18.68 -11.70
C ALA A 117 0.37 18.52 -10.54
N GLY A 118 -0.10 18.16 -9.34
CA GLY A 118 0.75 17.88 -8.21
C GLY A 118 1.76 16.74 -8.51
N VAL A 119 1.31 15.66 -9.16
CA VAL A 119 2.19 14.56 -9.59
C VAL A 119 3.22 15.03 -10.61
N VAL A 120 2.80 15.80 -11.64
CA VAL A 120 3.75 16.32 -12.65
C VAL A 120 4.81 17.19 -11.99
N VAL A 121 4.41 18.07 -11.06
CA VAL A 121 5.36 18.91 -10.29
C VAL A 121 6.27 18.06 -9.41
N LEU A 122 5.73 17.01 -8.77
CA LEU A 122 6.49 16.09 -7.92
C LEU A 122 7.48 15.25 -8.74
N MET A 123 7.09 14.79 -9.91
CA MET A 123 7.95 13.98 -10.78
C MET A 123 9.11 14.79 -11.38
N ARG A 124 9.04 16.11 -11.40
CA ARG A 124 10.03 17.02 -11.97
C ARG A 124 10.84 16.35 -13.11
N PRO A 125 10.48 16.54 -14.38
CA PRO A 125 11.22 15.96 -15.49
C PRO A 125 12.62 16.61 -15.55
N GLN A 126 13.55 16.09 -14.77
CA GLN A 126 14.95 16.46 -14.78
C GLN A 126 15.78 15.30 -15.34
N PRO A 127 16.93 15.57 -15.95
CA PRO A 127 17.81 14.51 -16.47
C PRO A 127 18.25 13.48 -15.42
N SER A 128 18.15 13.84 -14.14
CA SER A 128 18.50 13.00 -12.99
C SER A 128 17.29 12.29 -12.34
N ALA A 129 16.08 12.42 -12.89
CA ALA A 129 14.91 11.78 -12.33
C ALA A 129 14.96 10.25 -12.52
N ASP A 130 14.70 9.48 -11.47
CA ASP A 130 14.58 8.03 -11.54
C ASP A 130 13.19 7.64 -12.08
N TYR A 131 13.03 7.70 -13.40
CA TYR A 131 11.79 7.32 -14.10
C TYR A 131 11.37 5.85 -13.83
N PRO A 132 12.29 4.85 -13.76
CA PRO A 132 11.93 3.50 -13.36
C PRO A 132 11.31 3.43 -11.96
N GLY A 133 11.86 4.15 -10.98
CA GLY A 133 11.31 4.22 -9.63
C GLY A 133 9.92 4.84 -9.60
N MET A 134 9.71 5.92 -10.38
CA MET A 134 8.39 6.55 -10.53
C MET A 134 7.38 5.63 -11.21
N ALA A 135 7.79 4.90 -12.26
CA ALA A 135 6.94 3.92 -12.93
C ALA A 135 6.51 2.78 -12.00
N LEU A 136 7.40 2.33 -11.11
CA LEU A 136 7.09 1.35 -10.06
C LEU A 136 6.06 1.90 -9.08
N GLY A 137 6.17 3.16 -8.66
CA GLY A 137 5.17 3.84 -7.83
C GLY A 137 3.79 3.91 -8.50
N LEU A 138 3.76 4.23 -9.80
CA LEU A 138 2.51 4.23 -10.59
C LEU A 138 1.95 2.82 -10.79
N LEU A 139 2.80 1.81 -10.96
CA LEU A 139 2.37 0.41 -11.01
C LEU A 139 1.75 0.00 -9.66
N ALA A 140 2.34 0.40 -8.54
CA ALA A 140 1.76 0.19 -7.22
C ALA A 140 0.39 0.86 -7.10
N ALA A 141 0.23 2.08 -7.65
CA ALA A 141 -1.06 2.79 -7.71
C ALA A 141 -2.13 1.99 -8.48
N ALA A 142 -1.80 1.50 -9.68
CA ALA A 142 -2.71 0.69 -10.49
C ALA A 142 -3.09 -0.62 -9.76
N CYS A 143 -2.12 -1.24 -9.10
CA CYS A 143 -2.35 -2.41 -8.27
C CYS A 143 -3.26 -2.09 -7.08
N TRP A 144 -3.08 -0.93 -6.41
CA TRP A 144 -3.94 -0.55 -5.27
C TRP A 144 -5.37 -0.29 -5.71
N ALA A 145 -5.59 0.40 -6.82
CA ALA A 145 -6.93 0.55 -7.39
C ALA A 145 -7.59 -0.81 -7.67
N SER A 146 -6.84 -1.72 -8.29
CA SER A 146 -7.29 -3.10 -8.58
C SER A 146 -7.57 -3.89 -7.30
N TYR A 147 -6.72 -3.76 -6.28
CA TYR A 147 -6.88 -4.35 -4.96
C TYR A 147 -8.21 -3.94 -4.31
N ILE A 148 -8.56 -2.64 -4.36
CA ILE A 148 -9.83 -2.14 -3.81
C ILE A 148 -11.03 -2.81 -4.51
N LEU A 149 -11.02 -2.91 -5.84
CA LEU A 149 -12.09 -3.54 -6.61
C LEU A 149 -12.19 -5.05 -6.34
N LEU A 150 -11.06 -5.73 -6.28
CA LEU A 150 -10.98 -7.16 -6.03
C LEU A 150 -11.41 -7.50 -4.59
N ASN A 151 -10.98 -6.71 -3.60
CA ASN A 151 -11.42 -6.88 -2.21
C ASN A 151 -12.94 -6.76 -2.07
N ARG A 152 -13.55 -5.80 -2.76
CA ARG A 152 -15.03 -5.68 -2.81
C ARG A 152 -15.66 -6.93 -3.43
N THR A 153 -15.08 -7.45 -4.50
CA THR A 153 -15.57 -8.67 -5.18
C THR A 153 -15.42 -9.91 -4.30
N VAL A 154 -14.28 -10.07 -3.66
CA VAL A 154 -14.00 -11.17 -2.72
C VAL A 154 -14.93 -11.07 -1.52
N GLY A 155 -15.07 -9.89 -0.91
CA GLY A 155 -15.94 -9.65 0.25
C GLY A 155 -17.42 -9.91 0.03
N ARG A 156 -17.90 -9.76 -1.24
CA ARG A 156 -19.29 -10.14 -1.62
C ARG A 156 -19.49 -11.63 -1.75
N ARG A 157 -18.43 -12.41 -2.03
CA ARG A 157 -18.51 -13.84 -2.34
C ARG A 157 -18.07 -14.74 -1.19
N ILE A 158 -17.24 -14.21 -0.29
CA ILE A 158 -16.63 -14.95 0.80
C ILE A 158 -16.83 -14.16 2.10
N PRO A 159 -17.50 -14.72 3.11
CA PRO A 159 -17.81 -14.00 4.33
C PRO A 159 -16.58 -13.75 5.19
N GLY A 160 -16.59 -12.60 5.88
CA GLY A 160 -15.57 -12.24 6.87
C GLY A 160 -14.16 -12.03 6.25
N ALA A 161 -13.14 -12.44 6.99
CA ALA A 161 -11.74 -12.27 6.60
C ALA A 161 -11.19 -13.45 5.76
N GLN A 162 -12.01 -14.47 5.49
CA GLN A 162 -11.53 -15.72 4.87
C GLN A 162 -10.91 -15.52 3.48
N GLY A 163 -11.54 -14.66 2.65
CA GLY A 163 -11.07 -14.40 1.29
C GLY A 163 -9.73 -13.65 1.26
N ALA A 164 -9.58 -12.64 2.11
CA ALA A 164 -8.33 -11.89 2.23
C ALA A 164 -7.22 -12.77 2.83
N ALA A 165 -7.54 -13.62 3.81
CA ALA A 165 -6.60 -14.58 4.39
C ALA A 165 -6.12 -15.61 3.35
N ALA A 166 -7.03 -16.12 2.51
CA ALA A 166 -6.69 -17.03 1.43
C ALA A 166 -5.80 -16.34 0.37
N ALA A 167 -6.10 -15.09 0.01
CA ALA A 167 -5.28 -14.33 -0.93
C ALA A 167 -3.88 -14.05 -0.37
N ALA A 168 -3.76 -13.68 0.91
CA ALA A 168 -2.46 -13.48 1.56
C ALA A 168 -1.64 -14.78 1.62
N GLY A 169 -2.29 -15.90 1.95
CA GLY A 169 -1.65 -17.22 1.94
C GLY A 169 -1.13 -17.61 0.56
N LEU A 170 -1.95 -17.40 -0.49
CA LEU A 170 -1.55 -17.67 -1.87
C LEU A 170 -0.42 -16.74 -2.32
N SER A 171 -0.47 -15.45 -1.97
CA SER A 171 0.60 -14.49 -2.24
C SER A 171 1.91 -14.93 -1.57
N ALA A 172 1.87 -15.34 -0.31
CA ALA A 172 3.04 -15.86 0.39
C ALA A 172 3.62 -17.11 -0.30
N LEU A 173 2.77 -18.03 -0.77
CA LEU A 173 3.21 -19.21 -1.54
C LEU A 173 3.89 -18.80 -2.85
N MET A 174 3.37 -17.79 -3.55
CA MET A 174 4.00 -17.28 -4.78
C MET A 174 5.37 -16.66 -4.51
N PHE A 175 5.56 -16.02 -3.35
CA PHE A 175 6.83 -15.46 -2.94
C PHE A 175 7.80 -16.48 -2.32
N LEU A 176 7.36 -17.71 -2.04
CA LEU A 176 8.21 -18.74 -1.41
C LEU A 176 9.48 -19.05 -2.21
N PRO A 177 9.42 -19.35 -3.54
CA PRO A 177 10.62 -19.59 -4.31
C PRO A 177 11.54 -18.37 -4.38
N ILE A 178 10.96 -17.17 -4.45
CA ILE A 178 11.69 -15.92 -4.51
C ILE A 178 12.41 -15.66 -3.19
N GLY A 179 11.72 -15.78 -2.06
CA GLY A 179 12.30 -15.59 -0.73
C GLY A 179 13.40 -16.60 -0.40
N LEU A 180 13.22 -17.87 -0.80
CA LEU A 180 14.26 -18.89 -0.69
C LEU A 180 15.50 -18.55 -1.53
N ALA A 181 15.29 -18.13 -2.78
CA ALA A 181 16.40 -17.73 -3.65
C ALA A 181 17.18 -16.54 -3.09
N VAL A 182 16.48 -15.54 -2.52
CA VAL A 182 17.11 -14.39 -1.84
C VAL A 182 17.87 -14.87 -0.60
N ALA A 183 17.28 -15.70 0.25
CA ALA A 183 17.91 -16.17 1.48
C ALA A 183 19.18 -17.00 1.22
N VAL A 184 19.22 -17.75 0.11
CA VAL A 184 20.41 -18.51 -0.29
C VAL A 184 21.51 -17.59 -0.84
N ARG A 185 21.14 -16.59 -1.65
CA ARG A 185 22.12 -15.67 -2.28
C ARG A 185 22.61 -14.61 -1.31
N HIS A 186 21.75 -14.15 -0.45
CA HIS A 186 21.97 -13.09 0.53
C HIS A 186 21.49 -13.57 1.90
N PRO A 187 22.32 -14.32 2.64
CA PRO A 187 21.96 -14.85 3.96
C PRO A 187 21.49 -13.71 4.88
N PRO A 188 20.27 -13.78 5.42
CA PRO A 188 19.73 -12.70 6.24
C PRO A 188 20.50 -12.58 7.55
N THR A 189 20.89 -11.35 7.89
CA THR A 189 21.36 -11.08 9.26
C THR A 189 20.17 -11.01 10.21
N ALA A 190 20.39 -11.29 11.50
CA ALA A 190 19.32 -11.22 12.51
C ALA A 190 18.64 -9.83 12.54
N GLY A 191 19.43 -8.75 12.38
CA GLY A 191 18.91 -7.39 12.31
C GLY A 191 18.02 -7.14 11.08
N ALA A 192 18.48 -7.51 9.88
CA ALA A 192 17.71 -7.35 8.65
C ALA A 192 16.41 -8.18 8.67
N LEU A 193 16.47 -9.41 9.20
CA LEU A 193 15.28 -10.25 9.37
C LEU A 193 14.32 -9.64 10.38
N GLY A 194 14.83 -9.11 11.50
CA GLY A 194 14.03 -8.39 12.49
C GLY A 194 13.29 -7.18 11.89
N CYS A 195 13.98 -6.35 11.10
CA CYS A 195 13.38 -5.22 10.38
C CYS A 195 12.30 -5.68 9.38
N ALA A 196 12.55 -6.74 8.62
CA ALA A 196 11.58 -7.28 7.66
C ALA A 196 10.33 -7.87 8.35
N ILE A 197 10.50 -8.55 9.48
CA ILE A 197 9.39 -9.06 10.31
C ILE A 197 8.60 -7.88 10.90
N ALA A 198 9.27 -6.88 11.46
CA ALA A 198 8.63 -5.68 12.00
C ALA A 198 7.83 -4.96 10.91
N ALA A 199 8.38 -4.83 9.70
CA ALA A 199 7.66 -4.30 8.54
C ALA A 199 6.40 -5.13 8.23
N GLY A 200 6.48 -6.46 8.26
CA GLY A 200 5.35 -7.35 8.06
C GLY A 200 4.25 -7.18 9.12
N LEU A 201 4.62 -7.02 10.37
CA LEU A 201 3.68 -6.77 11.45
C LEU A 201 3.06 -5.37 11.36
N LEU A 202 3.89 -4.34 11.25
CA LEU A 202 3.44 -2.94 11.33
C LEU A 202 2.76 -2.46 10.05
N SER A 203 3.22 -2.90 8.86
CA SER A 203 2.64 -2.46 7.58
C SER A 203 1.61 -3.43 6.99
N SER A 204 1.38 -4.57 7.60
CA SER A 204 0.38 -5.53 7.09
C SER A 204 -0.57 -5.99 8.19
N ALA A 205 -0.08 -6.61 9.26
CA ALA A 205 -0.93 -7.21 10.28
C ALA A 205 -1.72 -6.15 11.08
N VAL A 206 -1.04 -5.13 11.59
CA VAL A 206 -1.67 -4.07 12.40
C VAL A 206 -2.68 -3.25 11.60
N PRO A 207 -2.35 -2.71 10.38
CA PRO A 207 -3.33 -2.00 9.57
C PRO A 207 -4.54 -2.85 9.21
N TYR A 208 -4.31 -4.10 8.83
CA TYR A 208 -5.42 -4.99 8.47
C TYR A 208 -6.37 -5.25 9.65
N LEU A 209 -5.85 -5.53 10.83
CA LEU A 209 -6.67 -5.71 12.02
C LEU A 209 -7.40 -4.41 12.40
N ALA A 210 -6.71 -3.26 12.33
CA ALA A 210 -7.32 -1.97 12.57
C ALA A 210 -8.45 -1.68 11.57
N ASP A 211 -8.27 -2.00 10.29
CA ASP A 211 -9.27 -1.82 9.24
C ASP A 211 -10.49 -2.72 9.47
N LEU A 212 -10.28 -3.98 9.86
CA LEU A 212 -11.37 -4.89 10.21
C LEU A 212 -12.26 -4.36 11.34
N PHE A 213 -11.65 -3.76 12.38
CA PHE A 213 -12.41 -3.15 13.48
C PHE A 213 -13.03 -1.81 13.07
N THR A 214 -12.30 -1.00 12.33
CA THR A 214 -12.67 0.38 12.00
C THR A 214 -13.80 0.42 10.96
N LEU A 215 -13.74 -0.39 9.90
CA LEU A 215 -14.78 -0.44 8.86
C LEU A 215 -16.14 -0.93 9.37
N ARG A 216 -16.18 -1.59 10.52
CA ARG A 216 -17.45 -1.96 11.19
C ARG A 216 -18.13 -0.78 11.88
N HIS A 217 -17.36 0.26 12.26
CA HIS A 217 -17.86 1.35 13.13
C HIS A 217 -17.72 2.73 12.50
N VAL A 218 -16.92 2.88 11.43
CA VAL A 218 -16.64 4.17 10.81
C VAL A 218 -17.23 4.22 9.39
N PRO A 219 -17.99 5.29 9.06
CA PRO A 219 -18.50 5.47 7.70
C PRO A 219 -17.36 5.48 6.68
N ALA A 220 -17.56 4.85 5.52
CA ALA A 220 -16.59 4.81 4.42
C ALA A 220 -15.98 6.18 4.04
N ARG A 221 -16.72 7.25 4.32
CA ARG A 221 -16.33 8.66 4.17
C ARG A 221 -15.17 9.08 5.08
N ALA A 222 -15.30 8.80 6.37
CA ALA A 222 -14.26 9.14 7.32
C ALA A 222 -12.99 8.32 7.01
N PHE A 223 -13.16 7.07 6.54
CA PHE A 223 -12.07 6.23 6.07
C PHE A 223 -11.34 6.84 4.85
N GLY A 224 -12.08 7.29 3.83
CA GLY A 224 -11.49 7.90 2.64
C GLY A 224 -10.76 9.21 2.94
N LEU A 225 -11.37 10.10 3.77
CA LEU A 225 -10.72 11.34 4.21
C LEU A 225 -9.42 11.05 4.97
N PHE A 226 -9.44 9.97 5.75
CA PHE A 226 -8.28 9.56 6.52
C PHE A 226 -7.15 9.01 5.64
N MET A 227 -7.49 8.25 4.59
CA MET A 227 -6.51 7.75 3.62
C MET A 227 -5.75 8.90 2.93
N SER A 228 -6.35 10.10 2.82
CA SER A 228 -5.68 11.29 2.25
C SER A 228 -4.50 11.80 3.09
N VAL A 229 -4.40 11.39 4.35
CA VAL A 229 -3.29 11.77 5.24
C VAL A 229 -2.06 10.85 5.05
N ASN A 230 -2.22 9.67 4.44
CA ASN A 230 -1.14 8.72 4.27
C ASN A 230 0.12 9.29 3.57
N PRO A 231 0.03 10.06 2.46
CA PRO A 231 1.21 10.67 1.85
C PRO A 231 1.96 11.62 2.79
N VAL A 232 1.22 12.37 3.63
CA VAL A 232 1.84 13.26 4.63
C VAL A 232 2.56 12.44 5.70
N LEU A 233 1.93 11.38 6.19
CA LEU A 233 2.57 10.49 7.18
C LEU A 233 3.80 9.80 6.60
N ALA A 234 3.75 9.37 5.34
CA ALA A 234 4.90 8.78 4.65
C ALA A 234 6.06 9.77 4.51
N ALA A 235 5.75 11.02 4.09
CA ALA A 235 6.74 12.06 3.96
C ALA A 235 7.37 12.44 5.31
N LEU A 236 6.58 12.54 6.37
CA LEU A 236 7.07 12.80 7.72
C LEU A 236 7.97 11.66 8.24
N VAL A 237 7.54 10.42 8.05
CA VAL A 237 8.32 9.25 8.50
C VAL A 237 9.61 9.11 7.67
N GLY A 238 9.57 9.35 6.36
CA GLY A 238 10.74 9.37 5.49
C GLY A 238 11.72 10.46 5.91
N TRP A 239 11.23 11.68 6.15
CA TRP A 239 12.07 12.80 6.58
C TRP A 239 12.70 12.57 7.95
N ILE A 240 11.90 12.20 8.97
CA ILE A 240 12.39 12.07 10.37
C ILE A 240 13.14 10.74 10.56
N GLY A 241 12.65 9.65 9.97
CA GLY A 241 13.15 8.29 10.23
C GLY A 241 14.26 7.85 9.28
N LEU A 242 14.22 8.29 8.01
CA LEU A 242 15.17 7.89 6.98
C LEU A 242 16.10 9.02 6.53
N GLY A 243 15.89 10.26 7.02
CA GLY A 243 16.68 11.43 6.61
C GLY A 243 16.41 11.86 5.16
N GLU A 244 15.27 11.52 4.60
CA GLU A 244 14.89 11.90 3.23
C GLU A 244 14.67 13.42 3.14
N GLY A 245 15.49 14.12 2.35
CA GLY A 245 15.33 15.54 2.10
C GLY A 245 14.18 15.83 1.14
N LEU A 246 13.10 16.45 1.63
CA LEU A 246 12.01 16.95 0.80
C LEU A 246 12.09 18.47 0.73
N GLY A 247 12.17 19.00 -0.51
CA GLY A 247 12.16 20.44 -0.74
C GLY A 247 10.76 21.06 -0.61
N PRO A 248 10.66 22.40 -0.62
CA PRO A 248 9.37 23.09 -0.52
C PRO A 248 8.39 22.70 -1.63
N THR A 249 8.88 22.37 -2.80
CA THR A 249 8.06 22.00 -3.97
C THR A 249 7.44 20.61 -3.81
N GLU A 250 8.18 19.66 -3.23
CA GLU A 250 7.70 18.32 -2.91
C GLU A 250 6.60 18.39 -1.85
N TRP A 251 6.81 19.18 -0.81
CA TRP A 251 5.80 19.43 0.23
C TRP A 251 4.54 20.08 -0.32
N ALA A 252 4.68 21.07 -1.19
CA ALA A 252 3.53 21.72 -1.85
C ALA A 252 2.75 20.73 -2.73
N SER A 253 3.45 19.86 -3.46
CA SER A 253 2.84 18.83 -4.32
C SER A 253 2.09 17.76 -3.50
N ILE A 254 2.68 17.27 -2.42
CA ILE A 254 2.03 16.35 -1.48
C ILE A 254 0.77 17.01 -0.90
N GLY A 255 0.87 18.26 -0.45
CA GLY A 255 -0.25 19.04 0.06
C GLY A 255 -1.38 19.20 -0.96
N ALA A 256 -1.05 19.48 -2.23
CA ALA A 256 -2.03 19.62 -3.31
C ALA A 256 -2.76 18.29 -3.59
N ILE A 257 -2.05 17.16 -3.63
CA ILE A 257 -2.64 15.83 -3.83
C ILE A 257 -3.57 15.46 -2.68
N VAL A 258 -3.15 15.70 -1.44
CA VAL A 258 -3.95 15.46 -0.24
C VAL A 258 -5.21 16.33 -0.23
N ALA A 259 -5.07 17.63 -0.54
CA ALA A 259 -6.19 18.56 -0.60
C ALA A 259 -7.19 18.17 -1.70
N ALA A 260 -6.71 17.79 -2.90
CA ALA A 260 -7.56 17.32 -3.98
C ALA A 260 -8.37 16.09 -3.60
N ASN A 261 -7.71 15.14 -2.93
CA ASN A 261 -8.35 13.91 -2.49
C ASN A 261 -9.38 14.18 -1.38
N ALA A 262 -9.04 14.98 -0.38
CA ALA A 262 -9.95 15.37 0.68
C ALA A 262 -11.19 16.11 0.13
N LEU A 263 -10.98 17.02 -0.83
CA LEU A 263 -12.06 17.77 -1.49
C LEU A 263 -12.98 16.84 -2.29
N SER A 264 -12.43 15.90 -3.07
CA SER A 264 -13.23 14.91 -3.83
C SER A 264 -14.11 14.08 -2.88
N ILE A 265 -13.58 13.64 -1.75
CA ILE A 265 -14.33 12.87 -0.75
C ILE A 265 -15.41 13.72 -0.09
N LEU A 266 -15.15 14.97 0.22
CA LEU A 266 -16.10 15.87 0.86
C LEU A 266 -17.25 16.25 -0.09
N THR A 267 -16.95 16.49 -1.37
CA THR A 267 -17.94 16.90 -2.38
C THR A 267 -18.75 15.73 -2.94
N SER A 268 -18.28 14.49 -2.82
CA SER A 268 -19.03 13.31 -3.29
C SER A 268 -20.37 13.07 -2.58
N ARG A 269 -20.85 13.99 -1.75
CA ARG A 269 -21.98 13.86 -0.81
C ARG A 269 -23.12 14.84 -0.96
N SER A 270 -22.90 15.88 -1.72
CA SER A 270 -23.99 16.77 -2.10
C SER A 270 -24.50 16.37 -3.48
#